data_07c19164db6d1e60d0d69aeaf5b9512f
#
_entry.id   07c19164db6d1e60d0d69aeaf5b9512f
#
_cell.length_a   1.000
_cell.length_b   1.000
_cell.length_c   1.000
_cell.angle_alpha   90.00
_cell.angle_beta   90.00
_cell.angle_gamma   90.00
#
_symmetry.space_group_name_H-M   'P 1'
#
loop_
_entity.id
_entity.type
_entity.pdbx_description
1 polymer ?
#
loop_
_entity_poly.entity_id
_entity_poly.type
_entity_poly.pdbx_seq_one_letter_code
_entity_poly.pdbx_strand_id
1 'polypeptide(L)'
;MPATPLFPTLGDVFVTSAVGKSLYNGITVGMRKRFSKHYQFEWNYVLSKDKDDDSNERDPFTDRSLTFLNLSLDYSVSDRDIRHKFNFFSYVEMPWGLEGNFRVQARGAQPISGNRTPAAPARNTLRKDNQYFSFDWRIQRPFHFGGEKYALVPILEMFNTFNNANNVNPLSTPGLFNFDGFLRQGVGDPRQLQLAVKFTF
;
A
#
# COMPACT_ATOMS: atom_id res chain seq x y z
N MET A 1 -33.32 24.26 9.62
CA MET A 1 -33.84 24.69 10.93
C MET A 1 -33.04 23.98 11.96
N PRO A 2 -32.46 24.61 12.97
CA PRO A 2 -31.86 23.90 14.09
C PRO A 2 -33.01 23.19 14.80
N ALA A 3 -32.94 21.85 14.87
CA ALA A 3 -33.88 21.07 15.63
C ALA A 3 -33.71 21.41 17.11
N THR A 4 -34.72 21.91 17.76
CA THR A 4 -34.71 22.08 19.21
C THR A 4 -34.59 20.70 19.85
N PRO A 5 -33.59 20.46 20.71
CA PRO A 5 -33.45 19.14 21.31
C PRO A 5 -34.70 18.78 22.11
N LEU A 6 -35.20 17.58 21.94
CA LEU A 6 -36.30 17.03 22.72
C LEU A 6 -36.04 17.04 24.23
N PHE A 7 -34.74 16.98 24.59
CA PHE A 7 -34.29 17.03 25.96
C PHE A 7 -33.12 18.04 26.07
N PRO A 8 -33.40 19.31 26.35
CA PRO A 8 -32.40 20.38 26.35
C PRO A 8 -31.31 20.23 27.43
N THR A 9 -31.49 19.31 28.37
CA THR A 9 -30.53 19.01 29.45
C THR A 9 -29.59 17.85 29.12
N LEU A 10 -29.83 17.11 28.03
CA LEU A 10 -28.93 16.07 27.54
C LEU A 10 -27.95 16.68 26.53
N GLY A 11 -26.67 16.43 26.73
CA GLY A 11 -25.65 16.71 25.72
C GLY A 11 -25.71 15.73 24.54
N ASP A 12 -24.67 15.68 23.74
CA ASP A 12 -24.55 14.76 22.62
C ASP A 12 -24.69 13.30 23.07
N VAL A 13 -25.54 12.54 22.40
CA VAL A 13 -25.70 11.10 22.65
C VAL A 13 -24.99 10.34 21.55
N PHE A 14 -23.95 9.60 21.93
CA PHE A 14 -23.23 8.71 21.01
C PHE A 14 -23.81 7.32 21.04
N VAL A 15 -24.25 6.82 19.89
CA VAL A 15 -24.79 5.48 19.74
C VAL A 15 -23.86 4.65 18.85
N THR A 16 -23.33 3.56 19.37
CA THR A 16 -22.60 2.59 18.58
C THR A 16 -23.55 1.52 18.10
N SER A 17 -23.59 1.29 16.79
CA SER A 17 -24.43 0.26 16.19
C SER A 17 -23.67 -0.52 15.11
N ALA A 18 -23.93 -1.83 15.01
CA ALA A 18 -23.31 -2.73 14.04
C ALA A 18 -24.12 -2.77 12.74
N VAL A 19 -24.15 -1.66 11.99
CA VAL A 19 -24.92 -1.52 10.76
C VAL A 19 -24.08 -1.42 9.50
N GLY A 20 -22.75 -1.29 9.65
CA GLY A 20 -21.80 -1.17 8.56
C GLY A 20 -21.77 -2.39 7.63
N LYS A 21 -21.55 -2.17 6.33
CA LYS A 21 -21.46 -3.21 5.32
C LYS A 21 -20.15 -3.07 4.54
N SER A 22 -19.49 -4.20 4.29
CA SER A 22 -18.34 -4.27 3.41
C SER A 22 -18.39 -5.51 2.54
N LEU A 23 -17.81 -5.43 1.33
CA LEU A 23 -17.69 -6.54 0.40
C LEU A 23 -16.37 -6.44 -0.38
N TYR A 24 -15.52 -7.40 -0.14
CA TYR A 24 -14.26 -7.56 -0.88
C TYR A 24 -14.37 -8.77 -1.81
N ASN A 25 -14.04 -8.57 -3.09
CA ASN A 25 -13.88 -9.63 -4.08
C ASN A 25 -12.50 -9.50 -4.71
N GLY A 26 -11.78 -10.61 -4.83
CA GLY A 26 -10.45 -10.59 -5.42
C GLY A 26 -10.06 -11.92 -6.03
N ILE A 27 -9.23 -11.83 -7.07
CA ILE A 27 -8.57 -12.96 -7.70
C ILE A 27 -7.07 -12.74 -7.56
N THR A 28 -6.38 -13.74 -7.04
CA THR A 28 -4.92 -13.75 -6.96
C THR A 28 -4.39 -14.82 -7.91
N VAL A 29 -3.48 -14.43 -8.79
CA VAL A 29 -2.73 -15.34 -9.65
C VAL A 29 -1.26 -15.19 -9.30
N GLY A 30 -0.56 -16.30 -9.18
CA GLY A 30 0.86 -16.29 -8.87
C GLY A 30 1.59 -17.47 -9.47
N MET A 31 2.88 -17.30 -9.63
CA MET A 31 3.77 -18.37 -10.09
C MET A 31 5.07 -18.32 -9.29
N ARG A 32 5.56 -19.49 -8.95
CA ARG A 32 6.84 -19.66 -8.27
C ARG A 32 7.69 -20.67 -9.01
N LYS A 33 8.91 -20.28 -9.36
CA LYS A 33 9.97 -21.19 -9.78
C LYS A 33 10.95 -21.37 -8.62
N ARG A 34 11.11 -22.59 -8.14
CA ARG A 34 12.15 -22.93 -7.16
C ARG A 34 13.52 -22.79 -7.79
N PHE A 35 14.54 -22.55 -6.96
CA PHE A 35 15.89 -22.42 -7.43
C PHE A 35 16.33 -23.65 -8.25
N SER A 36 16.70 -23.38 -9.47
CA SER A 36 17.33 -24.35 -10.37
C SER A 36 17.94 -23.62 -11.57
N LYS A 37 19.00 -24.15 -12.13
CA LYS A 37 19.70 -23.53 -13.27
C LYS A 37 20.09 -22.07 -13.00
N HIS A 38 20.62 -21.82 -11.79
CA HIS A 38 21.15 -20.52 -11.34
C HIS A 38 20.11 -19.42 -11.09
N TYR A 39 18.80 -19.70 -11.06
CA TYR A 39 17.81 -18.68 -10.73
C TYR A 39 16.55 -19.23 -10.08
N GLN A 40 15.90 -18.38 -9.31
CA GLN A 40 14.55 -18.56 -8.80
C GLN A 40 13.77 -17.27 -8.94
N PHE A 41 12.46 -17.36 -9.02
CA PHE A 41 11.57 -16.22 -8.96
C PHE A 41 10.21 -16.58 -8.39
N GLU A 42 9.54 -15.56 -7.92
CA GLU A 42 8.15 -15.61 -7.50
C GLU A 42 7.46 -14.32 -7.93
N TRP A 43 6.27 -14.42 -8.47
CA TRP A 43 5.41 -13.27 -8.69
C TRP A 43 3.98 -13.56 -8.29
N ASN A 44 3.28 -12.52 -7.90
CA ASN A 44 1.85 -12.55 -7.68
C ASN A 44 1.20 -11.30 -8.26
N TYR A 45 -0.02 -11.50 -8.73
CA TYR A 45 -0.88 -10.42 -9.21
C TYR A 45 -2.24 -10.57 -8.55
N VAL A 46 -2.75 -9.48 -8.01
CA VAL A 46 -4.08 -9.40 -7.39
C VAL A 46 -4.92 -8.41 -8.19
N LEU A 47 -6.06 -8.88 -8.67
CA LEU A 47 -7.15 -8.06 -9.17
C LEU A 47 -8.26 -8.08 -8.14
N SER A 48 -8.61 -6.93 -7.58
CA SER A 48 -9.61 -6.87 -6.51
C SER A 48 -10.55 -5.67 -6.66
N LYS A 49 -11.70 -5.78 -6.01
CA LYS A 49 -12.66 -4.70 -5.83
C LYS A 49 -13.18 -4.73 -4.40
N ASP A 50 -13.04 -3.61 -3.73
CA ASP A 50 -13.50 -3.41 -2.37
C ASP A 50 -14.61 -2.37 -2.34
N LYS A 51 -15.67 -2.64 -1.59
CA LYS A 51 -16.82 -1.76 -1.38
C LYS A 51 -17.19 -1.74 0.09
N ASP A 52 -17.55 -0.60 0.60
CA ASP A 52 -18.06 -0.43 1.95
C ASP A 52 -18.98 0.80 2.04
N ASP A 53 -19.61 0.98 3.16
CA ASP A 53 -20.38 2.18 3.51
C ASP A 53 -19.61 3.12 4.46
N ASP A 54 -18.50 2.64 5.05
CA ASP A 54 -17.57 3.43 5.84
C ASP A 54 -16.17 2.82 5.78
N SER A 55 -15.25 3.49 5.10
CA SER A 55 -13.86 3.02 4.98
C SER A 55 -12.97 3.46 6.14
N ASN A 56 -13.45 4.31 7.00
CA ASN A 56 -12.60 5.12 7.86
C ASN A 56 -12.81 4.83 9.35
N GLU A 57 -12.66 3.56 9.71
CA GLU A 57 -12.82 3.09 11.10
C GLU A 57 -11.90 3.80 12.12
N ARG A 58 -10.80 4.42 11.64
CA ARG A 58 -9.80 5.05 12.51
C ARG A 58 -9.88 6.57 12.55
N ASP A 59 -10.60 7.18 11.62
CA ASP A 59 -10.75 8.63 11.58
C ASP A 59 -12.22 9.02 11.53
N PRO A 60 -12.83 9.26 12.69
CA PRO A 60 -14.24 9.65 12.76
C PRO A 60 -14.51 11.05 12.23
N PHE A 61 -13.48 11.79 11.78
CA PHE A 61 -13.60 13.18 11.34
C PHE A 61 -13.55 13.34 9.83
N THR A 62 -13.02 12.38 9.10
CA THR A 62 -12.95 12.39 7.64
C THR A 62 -13.94 11.42 7.02
N ASP A 63 -14.48 11.80 5.90
CA ASP A 63 -15.41 11.02 5.06
C ASP A 63 -16.62 10.45 5.80
N ARG A 64 -17.24 11.28 6.63
CA ARG A 64 -18.46 10.92 7.35
C ARG A 64 -19.60 10.63 6.39
N SER A 65 -20.49 9.76 6.84
CA SER A 65 -21.75 9.47 6.15
C SER A 65 -22.52 10.76 5.85
N LEU A 66 -23.10 10.85 4.66
CA LEU A 66 -23.94 11.97 4.27
C LEU A 66 -25.14 12.14 5.21
N THR A 67 -25.64 11.02 5.70
CA THR A 67 -26.71 10.98 6.70
C THR A 67 -26.68 9.67 7.47
N PHE A 68 -26.79 9.76 8.78
CA PHE A 68 -26.92 8.59 9.66
C PHE A 68 -28.26 7.85 9.49
N LEU A 69 -29.24 8.49 8.87
CA LEU A 69 -30.58 7.90 8.64
C LEU A 69 -30.57 6.88 7.49
N ASN A 70 -29.62 6.95 6.57
CA ASN A 70 -29.57 6.07 5.42
C ASN A 70 -28.13 5.84 4.95
N LEU A 71 -27.43 4.92 5.59
CA LEU A 71 -26.06 4.53 5.25
C LEU A 71 -25.92 3.90 3.86
N SER A 72 -27.04 3.44 3.26
CA SER A 72 -26.97 2.87 1.91
C SER A 72 -26.57 3.89 0.84
N LEU A 73 -26.71 5.17 1.10
CA LEU A 73 -26.22 6.26 0.22
C LEU A 73 -24.69 6.31 0.17
N ASP A 74 -24.03 5.81 1.21
CA ASP A 74 -22.58 5.78 1.32
C ASP A 74 -21.97 4.51 0.76
N TYR A 75 -22.76 3.46 0.50
CA TYR A 75 -22.27 2.19 -0.01
C TYR A 75 -21.70 2.33 -1.43
N SER A 76 -20.39 2.37 -1.54
CA SER A 76 -19.67 2.60 -2.77
C SER A 76 -18.30 1.90 -2.76
N VAL A 77 -17.40 2.32 -3.62
CA VAL A 77 -16.00 1.84 -3.62
C VAL A 77 -15.32 2.28 -2.34
N SER A 78 -14.63 1.34 -1.68
CA SER A 78 -13.86 1.60 -0.47
C SER A 78 -12.64 2.48 -0.73
N ASP A 79 -12.23 3.30 0.23
CA ASP A 79 -10.97 4.04 0.20
C ASP A 79 -9.75 3.14 0.04
N ARG A 80 -9.89 1.87 0.44
CA ARG A 80 -8.85 0.83 0.38
C ARG A 80 -8.82 0.08 -0.96
N ASP A 81 -9.71 0.40 -1.90
CA ASP A 81 -9.79 -0.29 -3.20
C ASP A 81 -8.56 -0.01 -4.06
N ILE A 82 -7.58 -0.88 -3.96
CA ILE A 82 -6.44 -0.92 -4.87
C ILE A 82 -6.68 -2.06 -5.86
N ARG A 83 -7.18 -1.70 -7.04
CA ARG A 83 -7.68 -2.65 -8.00
C ARG A 83 -6.63 -3.61 -8.54
N HIS A 84 -5.43 -3.15 -8.72
CA HIS A 84 -4.30 -3.91 -9.30
C HIS A 84 -3.11 -3.85 -8.36
N LYS A 85 -2.57 -5.01 -7.99
CA LYS A 85 -1.33 -5.14 -7.22
C LYS A 85 -0.48 -6.21 -7.89
N PHE A 86 0.78 -5.91 -8.11
CA PHE A 86 1.76 -6.82 -8.67
C PHE A 86 3.04 -6.80 -7.84
N ASN A 87 3.55 -7.98 -7.52
CA ASN A 87 4.85 -8.15 -6.88
C ASN A 87 5.64 -9.21 -7.64
N PHE A 88 6.92 -8.96 -7.80
CA PHE A 88 7.88 -9.88 -8.36
C PHE A 88 9.14 -9.86 -7.53
N PHE A 89 9.70 -11.04 -7.27
CA PHE A 89 10.98 -11.23 -6.59
C PHE A 89 11.78 -12.26 -7.34
N SER A 90 13.07 -12.05 -7.47
CA SER A 90 13.97 -13.05 -8.05
C SER A 90 15.33 -13.02 -7.39
N TYR A 91 15.99 -14.18 -7.42
CA TYR A 91 17.39 -14.37 -7.12
C TYR A 91 18.05 -15.03 -8.32
N VAL A 92 19.23 -14.57 -8.70
CA VAL A 92 19.99 -15.05 -9.85
C VAL A 92 21.48 -15.15 -9.49
N GLU A 93 22.05 -16.32 -9.73
CA GLU A 93 23.49 -16.49 -9.77
C GLU A 93 24.01 -16.10 -11.16
N MET A 94 24.90 -15.15 -11.20
CA MET A 94 25.46 -14.59 -12.42
C MET A 94 26.92 -15.07 -12.60
N PRO A 95 27.48 -14.92 -13.80
CA PRO A 95 28.90 -15.21 -14.03
C PRO A 95 29.79 -14.47 -13.03
N TRP A 96 31.01 -14.98 -12.84
CA TRP A 96 32.04 -14.45 -11.94
C TRP A 96 31.67 -14.50 -10.45
N GLY A 97 30.72 -15.34 -10.05
CA GLY A 97 30.29 -15.47 -8.67
C GLY A 97 29.50 -14.28 -8.14
N LEU A 98 28.89 -13.49 -9.04
CA LEU A 98 27.94 -12.46 -8.65
C LEU A 98 26.57 -13.08 -8.35
N GLU A 99 25.91 -12.53 -7.36
CA GLU A 99 24.54 -12.87 -6.98
C GLU A 99 23.66 -11.63 -7.07
N GLY A 100 22.52 -11.76 -7.75
CA GLY A 100 21.56 -10.69 -7.94
C GLY A 100 20.22 -11.00 -7.31
N ASN A 101 19.64 -10.02 -6.62
CA ASN A 101 18.25 -10.04 -6.18
C ASN A 101 17.52 -8.87 -6.84
N PHE A 102 16.33 -9.15 -7.38
CA PHE A 102 15.53 -8.13 -8.05
C PHE A 102 14.12 -8.16 -7.49
N ARG A 103 13.58 -6.98 -7.27
CA ARG A 103 12.22 -6.80 -6.78
C ARG A 103 11.48 -5.76 -7.62
N VAL A 104 10.29 -6.11 -8.07
CA VAL A 104 9.34 -5.17 -8.67
C VAL A 104 8.09 -5.13 -7.81
N GLN A 105 7.65 -3.95 -7.47
CA GLN A 105 6.36 -3.71 -6.83
C GLN A 105 5.58 -2.68 -7.63
N ALA A 106 4.34 -3.01 -7.96
CA ALA A 106 3.43 -2.09 -8.62
C ALA A 106 2.03 -2.18 -8.01
N ARG A 107 1.39 -1.05 -7.81
CA ARG A 107 -0.01 -0.99 -7.41
C ARG A 107 -0.73 0.17 -8.07
N GLY A 108 -2.01 -0.03 -8.36
CA GLY A 108 -2.89 1.02 -8.82
C GLY A 108 -3.14 2.10 -7.76
N ALA A 109 -3.64 3.24 -8.20
CA ALA A 109 -4.03 4.32 -7.31
C ALA A 109 -5.27 3.94 -6.48
N GLN A 110 -5.33 4.49 -5.26
CA GLN A 110 -6.50 4.42 -4.40
C GLN A 110 -7.58 5.37 -4.91
N PRO A 111 -8.84 5.12 -4.60
CA PRO A 111 -9.92 6.03 -4.94
C PRO A 111 -9.96 7.26 -4.01
N ILE A 112 -10.66 8.28 -4.45
CA ILE A 112 -10.93 9.50 -3.70
C ILE A 112 -12.34 10.00 -4.02
N SER A 113 -13.01 10.50 -3.01
CA SER A 113 -14.29 11.17 -3.16
C SER A 113 -14.09 12.59 -3.70
N GLY A 114 -14.90 12.98 -4.69
CA GLY A 114 -15.12 14.39 -5.02
C GLY A 114 -16.13 15.03 -4.07
N ASN A 115 -16.66 16.18 -4.47
CA ASN A 115 -17.74 16.82 -3.72
C ASN A 115 -18.99 15.93 -3.73
N ARG A 116 -19.48 15.59 -2.54
CA ARG A 116 -20.65 14.73 -2.34
C ARG A 116 -21.85 15.55 -1.94
N THR A 117 -22.99 15.16 -2.47
CA THR A 117 -24.29 15.75 -2.11
C THR A 117 -25.33 14.64 -2.00
N PRO A 118 -26.50 14.87 -1.35
CA PRO A 118 -27.57 13.88 -1.33
C PRO A 118 -28.08 13.49 -2.74
N ALA A 119 -27.93 14.35 -3.74
CA ALA A 119 -28.28 14.06 -5.13
C ALA A 119 -27.18 13.29 -5.89
N ALA A 120 -25.92 13.39 -5.42
CA ALA A 120 -24.76 12.68 -5.96
C ALA A 120 -23.94 12.07 -4.80
N PRO A 121 -24.47 11.03 -4.13
CA PRO A 121 -23.91 10.53 -2.88
C PRO A 121 -22.68 9.63 -3.07
N ALA A 122 -22.40 9.15 -4.27
CA ALA A 122 -21.37 8.17 -4.52
C ALA A 122 -19.98 8.61 -4.03
N ARG A 123 -19.35 7.78 -3.19
CA ARG A 123 -17.98 7.95 -2.73
C ARG A 123 -17.00 7.40 -3.77
N ASN A 124 -15.76 7.88 -3.71
CA ASN A 124 -14.62 7.25 -4.35
C ASN A 124 -14.79 7.06 -5.86
N THR A 125 -15.35 8.07 -6.51
CA THR A 125 -15.61 8.10 -7.95
C THR A 125 -14.39 8.46 -8.77
N LEU A 126 -13.39 9.07 -8.15
CA LEU A 126 -12.13 9.47 -8.75
C LEU A 126 -10.99 8.57 -8.27
N ARG A 127 -9.82 8.66 -8.89
CA ARG A 127 -8.59 8.00 -8.41
C ARG A 127 -7.59 9.05 -7.98
N LYS A 128 -6.87 8.77 -6.89
CA LYS A 128 -5.73 9.58 -6.44
C LYS A 128 -4.57 9.42 -7.43
N ASP A 129 -3.57 10.25 -7.31
CA ASP A 129 -2.31 10.17 -8.04
C ASP A 129 -1.23 9.39 -7.26
N ASN A 130 -1.65 8.45 -6.40
CA ASN A 130 -0.79 7.68 -5.52
C ASN A 130 -0.57 6.23 -5.99
N GLN A 131 -0.55 6.01 -7.30
CA GLN A 131 -0.02 4.75 -7.84
C GLN A 131 1.42 4.57 -7.40
N TYR A 132 1.79 3.33 -7.18
CA TYR A 132 3.12 2.98 -6.71
C TYR A 132 3.82 2.10 -7.74
N PHE A 133 5.08 2.40 -8.01
CA PHE A 133 5.98 1.53 -8.75
C PHE A 133 7.39 1.66 -8.20
N SER A 134 8.00 0.52 -7.83
CA SER A 134 9.40 0.46 -7.46
C SER A 134 10.07 -0.72 -8.16
N PHE A 135 11.25 -0.47 -8.67
CA PHE A 135 12.21 -1.49 -9.08
C PHE A 135 13.44 -1.34 -8.22
N ASP A 136 13.70 -2.37 -7.43
CA ASP A 136 14.82 -2.44 -6.49
C ASP A 136 15.72 -3.60 -6.88
N TRP A 137 17.02 -3.46 -6.68
CA TRP A 137 17.94 -4.54 -6.91
C TRP A 137 19.12 -4.51 -5.93
N ARG A 138 19.67 -5.68 -5.72
CA ARG A 138 20.86 -5.92 -4.93
C ARG A 138 21.79 -6.82 -5.71
N ILE A 139 23.08 -6.44 -5.78
CA ILE A 139 24.15 -7.24 -6.34
C ILE A 139 25.19 -7.42 -5.26
N GLN A 140 25.67 -8.66 -5.11
CA GLN A 140 26.70 -9.01 -4.14
C GLN A 140 27.66 -10.04 -4.73
N ARG A 141 28.84 -10.14 -4.14
CA ARG A 141 29.82 -11.17 -4.48
C ARG A 141 30.49 -11.70 -3.22
N PRO A 142 30.26 -12.95 -2.84
CA PRO A 142 30.99 -13.58 -1.76
C PRO A 142 32.44 -13.87 -2.15
N PHE A 143 33.39 -13.49 -1.31
CA PHE A 143 34.80 -13.86 -1.40
C PHE A 143 35.13 -14.73 -0.21
N HIS A 144 35.39 -16.01 -0.44
CA HIS A 144 35.73 -16.97 0.60
C HIS A 144 37.25 -17.07 0.75
N PHE A 145 37.74 -17.23 2.00
CA PHE A 145 39.15 -17.41 2.34
C PHE A 145 39.30 -18.23 3.64
N GLY A 146 40.54 -18.64 3.95
CA GLY A 146 40.79 -19.47 5.10
C GLY A 146 40.13 -20.86 5.01
N GLY A 147 40.09 -21.49 3.80
CA GLY A 147 39.45 -22.79 3.60
C GLY A 147 37.92 -22.71 3.75
N GLU A 148 37.29 -21.63 3.25
CA GLU A 148 35.86 -21.34 3.34
C GLU A 148 35.33 -20.95 4.74
N LYS A 149 36.23 -20.86 5.74
CA LYS A 149 35.87 -20.48 7.09
C LYS A 149 35.37 -19.04 7.19
N TYR A 150 35.91 -18.16 6.35
CA TYR A 150 35.61 -16.74 6.34
C TYR A 150 35.03 -16.32 5.00
N ALA A 151 34.08 -15.41 5.02
CA ALA A 151 33.56 -14.79 3.81
C ALA A 151 33.45 -13.28 3.99
N LEU A 152 33.93 -12.53 2.99
CA LEU A 152 33.72 -11.10 2.84
C LEU A 152 32.77 -10.89 1.67
N VAL A 153 31.64 -10.20 1.89
CA VAL A 153 30.60 -10.01 0.90
C VAL A 153 30.35 -8.52 0.72
N PRO A 154 30.97 -7.84 -0.26
CA PRO A 154 30.55 -6.52 -0.67
C PRO A 154 29.15 -6.59 -1.30
N ILE A 155 28.34 -5.59 -1.00
CA ILE A 155 26.94 -5.51 -1.38
C ILE A 155 26.68 -4.12 -1.94
N LEU A 156 26.03 -4.07 -3.09
CA LEU A 156 25.51 -2.86 -3.71
C LEU A 156 24.00 -3.00 -3.86
N GLU A 157 23.24 -2.05 -3.32
CA GLU A 157 21.79 -2.02 -3.39
C GLU A 157 21.30 -0.72 -3.98
N MET A 158 20.26 -0.79 -4.80
CA MET A 158 19.55 0.38 -5.29
C MET A 158 18.06 0.19 -5.11
N PHE A 159 17.44 1.17 -4.48
CA PHE A 159 15.99 1.24 -4.28
C PHE A 159 15.40 2.31 -5.16
N ASN A 160 14.21 2.06 -5.65
CA ASN A 160 13.48 2.95 -6.56
C ASN A 160 14.37 3.42 -7.72
N THR A 161 14.92 2.48 -8.47
CA THR A 161 15.92 2.70 -9.52
C THR A 161 15.50 3.77 -10.53
N PHE A 162 14.22 3.82 -10.88
CA PHE A 162 13.70 4.80 -11.85
C PHE A 162 13.33 6.16 -11.22
N ASN A 163 13.53 6.31 -9.91
CA ASN A 163 13.21 7.52 -9.17
C ASN A 163 11.76 7.98 -9.35
N ASN A 164 10.81 7.02 -9.32
CA ASN A 164 9.40 7.36 -9.40
C ASN A 164 8.96 8.15 -8.16
N ALA A 165 8.20 9.19 -8.39
CA ALA A 165 7.53 9.93 -7.33
C ALA A 165 6.34 9.12 -6.80
N ASN A 166 6.60 8.11 -6.00
CA ASN A 166 5.58 7.27 -5.38
C ASN A 166 4.83 8.08 -4.32
N ASN A 167 3.80 8.80 -4.72
CA ASN A 167 3.02 9.62 -3.81
C ASN A 167 2.41 8.74 -2.72
N VAL A 168 2.80 9.01 -1.48
CA VAL A 168 2.30 8.29 -0.33
C VAL A 168 1.10 9.05 0.19
N ASN A 169 -0.08 8.55 -0.16
CA ASN A 169 -1.34 9.03 0.37
C ASN A 169 -1.42 10.56 0.40
N PRO A 170 -1.69 11.25 -0.73
CA PRO A 170 -1.92 12.68 -0.73
C PRO A 170 -3.16 12.95 0.12
N LEU A 171 -2.95 13.17 1.39
CA LEU A 171 -3.99 13.49 2.33
C LEU A 171 -4.48 14.90 2.04
N SER A 172 -5.73 15.01 1.76
CA SER A 172 -6.42 16.30 1.80
C SER A 172 -6.40 16.92 3.21
N THR A 173 -6.09 16.11 4.23
CA THR A 173 -6.04 16.53 5.63
C THR A 173 -4.66 16.24 6.20
N PRO A 174 -3.86 17.27 6.54
CA PRO A 174 -2.59 17.09 7.21
C PRO A 174 -2.77 16.41 8.58
N GLY A 175 -1.92 15.46 8.90
CA GLY A 175 -1.84 14.84 10.22
C GLY A 175 -2.59 13.52 10.39
N LEU A 176 -3.16 12.94 9.34
CA LEU A 176 -3.76 11.62 9.43
C LEU A 176 -2.73 10.50 9.31
N PHE A 177 -2.94 9.45 10.09
CA PHE A 177 -2.11 8.25 10.06
C PHE A 177 -2.44 7.38 8.86
N ASN A 178 -1.42 6.83 8.21
CA ASN A 178 -1.59 5.73 7.30
C ASN A 178 -1.94 4.45 8.05
N PHE A 179 -2.44 3.44 7.35
CA PHE A 179 -2.75 2.12 7.91
C PHE A 179 -1.55 1.42 8.57
N ASP A 180 -0.33 1.79 8.22
CA ASP A 180 0.91 1.26 8.80
C ASP A 180 1.35 2.03 10.06
N GLY A 181 0.59 3.03 10.50
CA GLY A 181 0.86 3.82 11.69
C GLY A 181 1.90 4.93 11.50
N PHE A 182 2.40 5.15 10.28
CA PHE A 182 3.35 6.20 9.99
C PHE A 182 2.67 7.41 9.37
N LEU A 183 3.01 8.60 9.87
CA LEU A 183 2.68 9.86 9.23
C LEU A 183 3.55 10.02 7.98
N ARG A 184 2.97 9.79 6.81
CA ARG A 184 3.65 10.04 5.56
C ARG A 184 2.86 11.04 4.75
N GLN A 185 3.41 12.22 4.61
CA GLN A 185 2.90 13.25 3.72
C GLN A 185 3.85 13.41 2.53
N GLY A 186 3.30 13.48 1.33
CA GLY A 186 4.04 13.87 0.16
C GLY A 186 4.53 12.72 -0.71
N VAL A 187 5.72 12.85 -1.20
CA VAL A 187 6.36 11.94 -2.14
C VAL A 187 6.99 10.77 -1.37
N GLY A 188 6.89 9.56 -1.89
CA GLY A 188 7.58 8.39 -1.37
C GLY A 188 9.11 8.52 -1.45
N ASP A 189 9.80 7.52 -0.91
CA ASP A 189 11.26 7.54 -0.87
C ASP A 189 11.87 7.72 -2.28
N PRO A 190 12.81 8.66 -2.44
CA PRO A 190 13.52 8.87 -3.69
C PRO A 190 14.40 7.64 -3.99
N ARG A 191 15.04 7.65 -5.15
CA ARG A 191 16.09 6.67 -5.47
C ARG A 191 17.19 6.72 -4.44
N GLN A 192 17.56 5.55 -3.90
CA GLN A 192 18.59 5.40 -2.88
C GLN A 192 19.63 4.39 -3.34
N LEU A 193 20.89 4.68 -3.11
CA LEU A 193 22.02 3.78 -3.31
C LEU A 193 22.63 3.46 -1.95
N GLN A 194 22.79 2.16 -1.67
CA GLN A 194 23.40 1.68 -0.44
C GLN A 194 24.60 0.79 -0.77
N LEU A 195 25.69 1.03 -0.03
CA LEU A 195 26.88 0.18 -0.03
C LEU A 195 27.00 -0.49 1.34
N ALA A 196 27.24 -1.78 1.35
CA ALA A 196 27.44 -2.53 2.58
C ALA A 196 28.52 -3.59 2.39
N VAL A 197 29.13 -4.02 3.48
CA VAL A 197 30.04 -5.15 3.54
C VAL A 197 29.60 -6.06 4.67
N LYS A 198 29.38 -7.34 4.36
CA LYS A 198 29.10 -8.38 5.34
C LYS A 198 30.35 -9.23 5.51
N PHE A 199 30.73 -9.45 6.76
CA PHE A 199 31.78 -10.43 7.13
C PHE A 199 31.14 -11.60 7.87
N THR A 200 31.48 -12.80 7.46
CA THR A 200 31.03 -14.05 8.11
C THR A 200 32.26 -14.86 8.55
N PHE A 201 32.21 -15.43 9.78
CA PHE A 201 33.28 -16.19 10.40
C PHE A 201 32.73 -17.39 11.17
#